data_87c6a9caf25f1f27ab448db9c0822383
#
_entry.id   87c6a9caf25f1f27ab448db9c0822383
#
_cell.length_a   1.000
_cell.length_b   1.000
_cell.length_c   1.000
_cell.angle_alpha   90.00
_cell.angle_beta   90.00
_cell.angle_gamma   90.00
#
_symmetry.space_group_name_H-M   'P 1'
#
loop_
_entity.id
_entity.type
_entity.pdbx_description
1 polymer ?
#
loop_
_entity_poly.entity_id
_entity_poly.type
_entity_poly.pdbx_seq_one_letter_code
_entity_poly.pdbx_strand_id
1 'polypeptide(L)'
;FAKTAKFVACGFDRLDRLPLAAEDRKKVVGNPVRSPIKAVRDKPYPELSDTGPLNILVTGGSQGARLFGEVIPQAIASLPEAQRARLTVVQQAREEQLEAVRAAYRAAGVKHTVDSFFSDMQDRLAAAHLVIARSGAGTVTELAVAGRPAILIPLGIAMDDHQTANAEGMVTGAAADVVPEPKFTAEMLAPLLLERISNAGVLKARAKAAWQLGNPNAARDLADLAEQAAGVTGKRDA
;
A
#
# COMPACT_ATOMS: atom_id res chain seq x y z
N PHE A 1 15.22 16.48 -20.98
CA PHE A 1 14.97 17.33 -19.80
C PHE A 1 15.98 17.03 -18.67
N ALA A 2 16.18 15.76 -18.24
CA ALA A 2 17.06 15.44 -17.10
C ALA A 2 18.51 15.93 -17.26
N LYS A 3 19.03 16.03 -18.49
CA LYS A 3 20.40 16.54 -18.78
C LYS A 3 20.60 18.02 -18.47
N THR A 4 19.53 18.82 -18.50
CA THR A 4 19.58 20.28 -18.34
C THR A 4 18.86 20.77 -17.08
N ALA A 5 18.12 19.88 -16.40
CA ALA A 5 17.41 20.22 -15.17
C ALA A 5 18.38 20.54 -14.05
N LYS A 6 18.08 21.54 -13.21
CA LYS A 6 18.86 21.87 -12.01
C LYS A 6 18.73 20.77 -10.94
N PHE A 7 17.53 20.20 -10.80
CA PHE A 7 17.21 19.06 -9.95
C PHE A 7 16.30 18.07 -10.68
N VAL A 8 16.33 16.81 -10.25
CA VAL A 8 15.40 15.77 -10.64
C VAL A 8 14.69 15.29 -9.39
N ALA A 9 13.46 15.78 -9.15
CA ALA A 9 12.65 15.37 -8.02
C ALA A 9 12.07 13.98 -8.27
N CYS A 10 12.24 13.05 -7.31
CA CYS A 10 11.81 11.67 -7.43
C CYS A 10 10.89 11.29 -6.26
N GLY A 11 9.86 10.48 -6.56
CA GLY A 11 8.97 9.93 -5.53
C GLY A 11 9.57 8.76 -4.78
N PHE A 12 10.47 8.01 -5.44
CA PHE A 12 11.17 6.86 -4.90
C PHE A 12 12.66 6.96 -5.19
N ASP A 13 13.47 6.22 -4.43
CA ASP A 13 14.93 6.25 -4.62
C ASP A 13 15.33 5.61 -5.95
N ARG A 14 14.76 4.46 -6.29
CA ARG A 14 15.00 3.81 -7.58
C ARG A 14 14.32 4.59 -8.71
N LEU A 15 15.10 5.08 -9.65
CA LEU A 15 14.65 5.73 -10.87
C LEU A 15 15.37 5.11 -12.06
N ASP A 16 14.72 4.12 -12.70
CA ASP A 16 15.24 3.51 -13.91
C ASP A 16 15.30 4.55 -15.04
N ARG A 17 16.32 4.50 -15.89
CA ARG A 17 16.55 5.39 -17.03
C ARG A 17 16.97 6.83 -16.68
N LEU A 18 17.36 7.13 -15.42
CA LEU A 18 18.01 8.40 -15.17
C LEU A 18 19.41 8.38 -15.81
N PRO A 19 19.76 9.37 -16.66
CA PRO A 19 21.13 9.46 -17.19
C PRO A 19 22.14 9.62 -16.04
N LEU A 20 23.25 8.89 -16.09
CA LEU A 20 24.32 8.98 -15.10
C LEU A 20 24.76 10.43 -14.82
N ALA A 21 24.80 11.28 -15.83
CA ALA A 21 25.11 12.71 -15.69
C ALA A 21 24.05 13.52 -14.92
N ALA A 22 22.96 12.91 -14.48
CA ALA A 22 21.91 13.56 -13.70
C ALA A 22 21.73 12.96 -12.29
N GLU A 23 22.49 11.93 -11.93
CA GLU A 23 22.40 11.25 -10.63
C GLU A 23 22.71 12.18 -9.45
N ASP A 24 23.72 13.06 -9.58
CA ASP A 24 24.10 14.06 -8.58
C ASP A 24 23.00 15.10 -8.30
N ARG A 25 22.06 15.27 -9.26
CA ARG A 25 20.92 16.20 -9.18
C ARG A 25 19.62 15.52 -8.75
N LYS A 26 19.63 14.19 -8.58
CA LYS A 26 18.49 13.46 -8.05
C LYS A 26 18.21 13.87 -6.60
N LYS A 27 16.94 14.16 -6.31
CA LYS A 27 16.44 14.48 -4.97
C LYS A 27 15.19 13.65 -4.72
N VAL A 28 15.28 12.74 -3.75
CA VAL A 28 14.13 11.93 -3.33
C VAL A 28 13.31 12.78 -2.35
N VAL A 29 12.20 13.30 -2.83
CA VAL A 29 11.28 14.15 -2.05
C VAL A 29 10.01 13.37 -1.64
N GLY A 30 9.79 12.19 -2.20
CA GLY A 30 8.56 11.42 -2.03
C GLY A 30 7.44 11.89 -2.96
N ASN A 31 6.31 11.19 -2.92
CA ASN A 31 5.10 11.59 -3.65
C ASN A 31 4.13 12.31 -2.69
N PRO A 32 3.51 13.43 -3.10
CA PRO A 32 2.46 14.08 -2.33
C PRO A 32 1.29 13.14 -2.06
N VAL A 33 0.76 13.16 -0.85
CA VAL A 33 -0.45 12.45 -0.47
C VAL A 33 -1.57 13.42 -0.10
N ARG A 34 -2.82 12.98 -0.25
CA ARG A 34 -4.00 13.78 0.09
C ARG A 34 -4.05 14.02 1.61
N SER A 35 -4.55 15.20 2.02
CA SER A 35 -4.65 15.58 3.43
C SER A 35 -5.39 14.55 4.31
N PRO A 36 -6.51 13.92 3.88
CA PRO A 36 -7.17 12.88 4.67
C PRO A 36 -6.27 11.65 4.95
N ILE A 37 -5.43 11.27 3.99
CA ILE A 37 -4.46 10.17 4.18
C ILE A 37 -3.33 10.61 5.12
N LYS A 38 -2.84 11.85 4.98
CA LYS A 38 -1.85 12.39 5.92
C LYS A 38 -2.35 12.37 7.37
N ALA A 39 -3.62 12.70 7.59
CA ALA A 39 -4.24 12.66 8.92
C ALA A 39 -4.34 11.24 9.53
N VAL A 40 -4.27 10.18 8.71
CA VAL A 40 -4.19 8.79 9.22
C VAL A 40 -2.87 8.56 9.96
N ARG A 41 -1.80 9.21 9.55
CA ARG A 41 -0.47 9.08 10.18
C ARG A 41 -0.46 9.49 11.66
N ASP A 42 -1.30 10.45 12.02
CA ASP A 42 -1.39 10.98 13.38
C ASP A 42 -2.24 10.08 14.30
N LYS A 43 -2.97 9.11 13.71
CA LYS A 43 -3.73 8.11 14.45
C LYS A 43 -2.82 6.93 14.82
N PRO A 44 -2.96 6.35 16.02
CA PRO A 44 -2.21 5.16 16.38
C PRO A 44 -2.55 4.00 15.44
N TYR A 45 -1.61 3.08 15.26
CA TYR A 45 -1.92 1.80 14.63
C TYR A 45 -2.98 1.07 15.46
N PRO A 46 -4.00 0.46 14.84
CA PRO A 46 -5.10 -0.15 15.58
C PRO A 46 -4.58 -1.21 16.57
N GLU A 47 -5.28 -1.34 17.70
CA GLU A 47 -4.94 -2.37 18.68
C GLU A 47 -5.06 -3.76 18.07
N LEU A 48 -4.05 -4.58 18.28
CA LEU A 48 -3.97 -5.92 17.74
C LEU A 48 -3.38 -6.87 18.77
N SER A 49 -3.97 -8.06 18.88
CA SER A 49 -3.43 -9.19 19.63
C SER A 49 -3.46 -10.46 18.78
N ASP A 50 -2.76 -11.51 19.19
CA ASP A 50 -2.64 -12.75 18.42
C ASP A 50 -4.00 -13.45 18.23
N THR A 51 -4.97 -13.21 19.10
CA THR A 51 -6.29 -13.82 19.05
C THR A 51 -7.44 -12.83 18.86
N GLY A 52 -7.16 -11.51 18.96
CA GLY A 52 -8.16 -10.46 18.85
C GLY A 52 -8.61 -10.21 17.40
N PRO A 53 -9.60 -9.34 17.19
CA PRO A 53 -10.09 -8.97 15.86
C PRO A 53 -8.97 -8.44 14.96
N LEU A 54 -9.03 -8.76 13.67
CA LEU A 54 -8.07 -8.32 12.66
C LEU A 54 -8.77 -7.83 11.40
N ASN A 55 -8.45 -6.62 10.98
CA ASN A 55 -9.03 -5.97 9.81
C ASN A 55 -8.06 -6.04 8.63
N ILE A 56 -8.53 -6.58 7.52
CA ILE A 56 -7.79 -6.62 6.24
C ILE A 56 -8.49 -5.67 5.26
N LEU A 57 -7.74 -4.75 4.68
CA LEU A 57 -8.20 -3.91 3.58
C LEU A 57 -7.62 -4.44 2.26
N VAL A 58 -8.47 -4.62 1.27
CA VAL A 58 -8.09 -5.07 -0.07
C VAL A 58 -8.46 -4.00 -1.08
N THR A 59 -7.49 -3.50 -1.84
CA THR A 59 -7.73 -2.49 -2.88
C THR A 59 -6.92 -2.76 -4.15
N GLY A 60 -7.62 -2.77 -5.28
CA GLY A 60 -7.01 -2.95 -6.61
C GLY A 60 -6.59 -1.65 -7.28
N GLY A 61 -6.72 -0.49 -6.60
CA GLY A 61 -6.55 0.83 -7.20
C GLY A 61 -7.79 1.26 -8.00
N SER A 62 -7.68 2.37 -8.75
CA SER A 62 -8.82 3.04 -9.41
C SER A 62 -9.63 2.17 -10.38
N GLN A 63 -9.01 1.14 -10.98
CA GLN A 63 -9.67 0.26 -11.95
C GLN A 63 -10.13 -1.08 -11.36
N GLY A 64 -9.89 -1.31 -10.06
CA GLY A 64 -10.09 -2.62 -9.43
C GLY A 64 -9.15 -3.69 -10.00
N ALA A 65 -8.94 -4.76 -9.27
CA ALA A 65 -8.14 -5.90 -9.73
C ALA A 65 -9.02 -7.15 -9.79
N ARG A 66 -9.39 -7.60 -10.99
CA ARG A 66 -10.19 -8.81 -11.20
C ARG A 66 -9.61 -10.01 -10.44
N LEU A 67 -8.30 -10.19 -10.53
CA LEU A 67 -7.58 -11.27 -9.88
C LEU A 67 -7.77 -11.28 -8.34
N PHE A 68 -7.94 -10.11 -7.73
CA PHE A 68 -8.19 -10.02 -6.28
C PHE A 68 -9.53 -10.59 -5.88
N GLY A 69 -10.57 -10.39 -6.70
CA GLY A 69 -11.88 -10.99 -6.47
C GLY A 69 -11.89 -12.52 -6.63
N GLU A 70 -10.98 -13.06 -7.42
CA GLU A 70 -10.84 -14.50 -7.67
C GLU A 70 -9.98 -15.19 -6.59
N VAL A 71 -8.83 -14.61 -6.24
CA VAL A 71 -7.79 -15.25 -5.41
C VAL A 71 -8.00 -15.04 -3.92
N ILE A 72 -8.27 -13.79 -3.49
CA ILE A 72 -8.24 -13.45 -2.06
C ILE A 72 -9.34 -14.13 -1.26
N PRO A 73 -10.62 -14.19 -1.73
CA PRO A 73 -11.65 -14.91 -1.00
C PRO A 73 -11.35 -16.40 -0.83
N GLN A 74 -10.76 -17.04 -1.85
CA GLN A 74 -10.36 -18.45 -1.80
C GLN A 74 -9.22 -18.69 -0.80
N ALA A 75 -8.20 -17.83 -0.83
CA ALA A 75 -7.10 -17.89 0.11
C ALA A 75 -7.58 -17.73 1.57
N ILE A 76 -8.46 -16.77 1.82
CA ILE A 76 -9.05 -16.57 3.15
C ILE A 76 -9.93 -17.75 3.56
N ALA A 77 -10.73 -18.32 2.64
CA ALA A 77 -11.57 -19.48 2.93
C ALA A 77 -10.76 -20.73 3.33
N SER A 78 -9.52 -20.87 2.83
CA SER A 78 -8.63 -21.98 3.17
C SER A 78 -7.89 -21.82 4.51
N LEU A 79 -7.97 -20.67 5.16
CA LEU A 79 -7.39 -20.47 6.49
C LEU A 79 -8.10 -21.31 7.57
N PRO A 80 -7.41 -21.67 8.66
CA PRO A 80 -8.04 -22.31 9.81
C PRO A 80 -9.25 -21.51 10.33
N GLU A 81 -10.30 -22.19 10.76
CA GLU A 81 -11.54 -21.56 11.22
C GLU A 81 -11.31 -20.51 12.31
N ALA A 82 -10.46 -20.81 13.29
CA ALA A 82 -10.11 -19.89 14.36
C ALA A 82 -9.50 -18.58 13.84
N GLN A 83 -8.77 -18.62 12.73
CA GLN A 83 -8.22 -17.43 12.10
C GLN A 83 -9.30 -16.67 11.32
N ARG A 84 -10.15 -17.39 10.54
CA ARG A 84 -11.23 -16.75 9.79
C ARG A 84 -12.23 -16.02 10.70
N ALA A 85 -12.58 -16.64 11.84
CA ALA A 85 -13.55 -16.08 12.79
C ALA A 85 -13.18 -14.69 13.33
N ARG A 86 -11.89 -14.36 13.37
CA ARG A 86 -11.40 -13.06 13.84
C ARG A 86 -11.24 -12.00 12.75
N LEU A 87 -11.35 -12.40 11.47
CA LEU A 87 -11.15 -11.49 10.35
C LEU A 87 -12.38 -10.62 10.08
N THR A 88 -12.12 -9.36 9.76
CA THR A 88 -13.04 -8.47 9.06
C THR A 88 -12.34 -8.00 7.79
N VAL A 89 -12.93 -8.30 6.64
CA VAL A 89 -12.35 -7.97 5.33
C VAL A 89 -13.15 -6.85 4.68
N VAL A 90 -12.47 -5.79 4.30
CA VAL A 90 -13.01 -4.74 3.44
C VAL A 90 -12.34 -4.88 2.09
N GLN A 91 -13.10 -5.23 1.05
CA GLN A 91 -12.54 -5.48 -0.27
C GLN A 91 -13.19 -4.64 -1.35
N GLN A 92 -12.37 -3.91 -2.09
CA GLN A 92 -12.78 -3.35 -3.36
C GLN A 92 -12.77 -4.45 -4.43
N ALA A 93 -13.87 -4.62 -5.14
CA ALA A 93 -14.00 -5.57 -6.24
C ALA A 93 -14.67 -4.90 -7.45
N ARG A 94 -14.52 -5.47 -8.63
CA ARG A 94 -15.23 -4.98 -9.80
C ARG A 94 -16.73 -5.23 -9.66
N GLU A 95 -17.55 -4.36 -10.27
CA GLU A 95 -19.01 -4.43 -10.21
C GLU A 95 -19.53 -5.84 -10.53
N GLU A 96 -19.03 -6.44 -11.59
CA GLU A 96 -19.40 -7.77 -12.05
C GLU A 96 -18.98 -8.91 -11.10
N GLN A 97 -18.12 -8.65 -10.11
CA GLN A 97 -17.61 -9.64 -9.16
C GLN A 97 -18.22 -9.49 -7.76
N LEU A 98 -18.94 -8.41 -7.46
CA LEU A 98 -19.39 -8.08 -6.10
C LEU A 98 -20.14 -9.23 -5.44
N GLU A 99 -21.13 -9.82 -6.12
CA GLU A 99 -21.93 -10.88 -5.53
C GLU A 99 -21.15 -12.18 -5.36
N ALA A 100 -20.27 -12.54 -6.29
CA ALA A 100 -19.42 -13.73 -6.18
C ALA A 100 -18.46 -13.62 -4.99
N VAL A 101 -17.84 -12.44 -4.80
CA VAL A 101 -16.91 -12.18 -3.68
C VAL A 101 -17.66 -12.19 -2.35
N ARG A 102 -18.83 -11.55 -2.26
CA ARG A 102 -19.68 -11.57 -1.06
C ARG A 102 -20.12 -13.00 -0.71
N ALA A 103 -20.54 -13.78 -1.71
CA ALA A 103 -20.94 -15.17 -1.51
C ALA A 103 -19.79 -16.04 -0.97
N ALA A 104 -18.57 -15.86 -1.50
CA ALA A 104 -17.38 -16.57 -1.04
C ALA A 104 -17.06 -16.25 0.43
N TYR A 105 -17.10 -14.98 0.85
CA TYR A 105 -16.88 -14.61 2.25
C TYR A 105 -18.00 -15.11 3.17
N ARG A 106 -19.26 -15.05 2.74
CA ARG A 106 -20.37 -15.64 3.52
C ARG A 106 -20.18 -17.14 3.74
N ALA A 107 -19.84 -17.87 2.68
CA ALA A 107 -19.58 -19.32 2.78
C ALA A 107 -18.38 -19.63 3.70
N ALA A 108 -17.36 -18.78 3.72
CA ALA A 108 -16.21 -18.92 4.60
C ALA A 108 -16.47 -18.48 6.05
N GLY A 109 -17.63 -17.91 6.37
CA GLY A 109 -17.96 -17.39 7.70
C GLY A 109 -17.18 -16.14 8.08
N VAL A 110 -16.74 -15.33 7.11
CA VAL A 110 -15.89 -14.16 7.33
C VAL A 110 -16.73 -12.87 7.30
N LYS A 111 -16.54 -11.99 8.30
CA LYS A 111 -17.15 -10.65 8.28
C LYS A 111 -16.55 -9.84 7.13
N HIS A 112 -17.40 -9.23 6.33
CA HIS A 112 -16.92 -8.52 5.14
C HIS A 112 -17.76 -7.31 4.76
N THR A 113 -17.12 -6.36 4.08
CA THR A 113 -17.73 -5.28 3.30
C THR A 113 -17.09 -5.32 1.91
N VAL A 114 -17.90 -5.48 0.87
CA VAL A 114 -17.41 -5.54 -0.52
C VAL A 114 -18.15 -4.51 -1.34
N ASP A 115 -17.41 -3.64 -2.02
CA ASP A 115 -17.96 -2.60 -2.88
C ASP A 115 -17.03 -2.32 -4.06
N SER A 116 -17.54 -1.69 -5.11
CA SER A 116 -16.74 -1.29 -6.26
C SER A 116 -15.93 -0.01 -5.99
N PHE A 117 -16.40 0.82 -5.06
CA PHE A 117 -15.73 2.07 -4.68
C PHE A 117 -15.97 2.40 -3.20
N PHE A 118 -14.96 2.96 -2.55
CA PHE A 118 -15.04 3.48 -1.19
C PHE A 118 -14.65 4.96 -1.14
N SER A 119 -15.60 5.82 -0.77
CA SER A 119 -15.35 7.25 -0.60
C SER A 119 -14.61 7.59 0.70
N ASP A 120 -14.65 6.67 1.68
CA ASP A 120 -14.08 6.76 3.03
C ASP A 120 -12.76 5.96 3.17
N MET A 121 -11.97 5.89 2.09
CA MET A 121 -10.74 5.08 2.04
C MET A 121 -9.76 5.42 3.19
N GLN A 122 -9.68 6.68 3.60
CA GLN A 122 -8.84 7.11 4.72
C GLN A 122 -9.25 6.45 6.05
N ASP A 123 -10.55 6.26 6.29
CA ASP A 123 -11.04 5.65 7.52
C ASP A 123 -10.83 4.14 7.49
N ARG A 124 -11.02 3.51 6.33
CA ARG A 124 -10.72 2.09 6.13
C ARG A 124 -9.24 1.81 6.28
N LEU A 125 -8.40 2.68 5.74
CA LEU A 125 -6.94 2.59 5.90
C LEU A 125 -6.55 2.80 7.37
N ALA A 126 -7.18 3.74 8.07
CA ALA A 126 -6.94 3.95 9.50
C ALA A 126 -7.29 2.71 10.34
N ALA A 127 -8.35 2.00 9.99
CA ALA A 127 -8.81 0.80 10.70
C ALA A 127 -8.06 -0.50 10.30
N ALA A 128 -7.31 -0.49 9.19
CA ALA A 128 -6.66 -1.68 8.67
C ALA A 128 -5.43 -2.09 9.49
N HIS A 129 -5.31 -3.40 9.78
CA HIS A 129 -4.11 -4.01 10.33
C HIS A 129 -3.17 -4.52 9.23
N LEU A 130 -3.70 -4.94 8.10
CA LEU A 130 -2.95 -5.39 6.93
C LEU A 130 -3.66 -4.93 5.67
N VAL A 131 -2.90 -4.51 4.67
CA VAL A 131 -3.45 -4.12 3.38
C VAL A 131 -2.94 -5.06 2.29
N ILE A 132 -3.84 -5.54 1.43
CA ILE A 132 -3.49 -6.28 0.21
C ILE A 132 -3.81 -5.37 -0.97
N ALA A 133 -2.80 -5.02 -1.77
CA ALA A 133 -2.99 -3.99 -2.79
C ALA A 133 -2.08 -4.16 -4.02
N ARG A 134 -2.45 -3.50 -5.11
CA ARG A 134 -1.51 -3.20 -6.20
C ARG A 134 -0.43 -2.22 -5.71
N SER A 135 0.76 -2.31 -6.27
CA SER A 135 1.89 -1.43 -5.92
C SER A 135 2.03 -0.20 -6.83
N GLY A 136 0.88 0.40 -7.17
CA GLY A 136 0.89 1.73 -7.81
C GLY A 136 1.56 2.77 -6.91
N ALA A 137 2.24 3.77 -7.51
CA ALA A 137 3.02 4.76 -6.78
C ALA A 137 2.23 5.47 -5.67
N GLY A 138 0.98 5.89 -5.96
CA GLY A 138 0.10 6.50 -4.96
C GLY A 138 -0.23 5.55 -3.80
N THR A 139 -0.58 4.30 -4.11
CA THR A 139 -0.93 3.30 -3.08
C THR A 139 0.25 3.04 -2.15
N VAL A 140 1.44 2.77 -2.70
CA VAL A 140 2.65 2.51 -1.90
C VAL A 140 2.98 3.71 -1.01
N THR A 141 2.89 4.92 -1.55
CA THR A 141 3.13 6.15 -0.79
C THR A 141 2.09 6.34 0.32
N GLU A 142 0.81 6.14 0.03
CA GLU A 142 -0.28 6.27 1.02
C GLU A 142 -0.12 5.24 2.15
N LEU A 143 0.28 4.00 1.83
CA LEU A 143 0.56 2.94 2.82
C LEU A 143 1.72 3.30 3.73
N ALA A 144 2.81 3.79 3.17
CA ALA A 144 3.99 4.22 3.92
C ALA A 144 3.65 5.41 4.83
N VAL A 145 2.99 6.45 4.30
CA VAL A 145 2.59 7.62 5.09
C VAL A 145 1.61 7.24 6.20
N ALA A 146 0.63 6.39 5.93
CA ALA A 146 -0.33 5.93 6.93
C ALA A 146 0.25 4.89 7.91
N GLY A 147 1.47 4.38 7.69
CA GLY A 147 2.06 3.35 8.52
C GLY A 147 1.30 2.03 8.47
N ARG A 148 0.95 1.55 7.28
CA ARG A 148 0.19 0.29 7.11
C ARG A 148 1.05 -0.77 6.43
N PRO A 149 1.24 -1.94 7.08
CA PRO A 149 1.96 -3.05 6.47
C PRO A 149 1.13 -3.62 5.31
N ALA A 150 1.81 -4.18 4.30
CA ALA A 150 1.12 -4.62 3.11
C ALA A 150 1.64 -5.95 2.54
N ILE A 151 0.75 -6.62 1.79
CA ILE A 151 1.10 -7.59 0.75
C ILE A 151 0.82 -6.90 -0.58
N LEU A 152 1.86 -6.67 -1.36
CA LEU A 152 1.80 -5.91 -2.61
C LEU A 152 1.86 -6.86 -3.81
N ILE A 153 0.95 -6.66 -4.74
CA ILE A 153 0.87 -7.45 -5.97
C ILE A 153 1.10 -6.50 -7.16
N PRO A 154 2.35 -6.40 -7.65
CA PRO A 154 2.66 -5.61 -8.84
C PRO A 154 1.85 -6.10 -10.04
N LEU A 155 1.41 -5.18 -10.90
CA LEU A 155 0.71 -5.51 -12.13
C LEU A 155 1.70 -6.10 -13.15
N GLY A 156 1.48 -7.35 -13.57
CA GLY A 156 2.41 -8.12 -14.38
C GLY A 156 2.55 -7.67 -15.85
N ILE A 157 1.70 -6.76 -16.32
CA ILE A 157 1.66 -6.32 -17.74
C ILE A 157 2.31 -4.93 -17.93
N ALA A 158 2.84 -4.33 -16.87
CA ALA A 158 3.48 -3.03 -16.97
C ALA A 158 4.76 -3.12 -17.82
N MET A 159 4.80 -2.44 -18.98
CA MET A 159 5.92 -2.46 -19.94
C MET A 159 7.30 -2.15 -19.35
N ASP A 160 7.37 -1.56 -18.15
CA ASP A 160 8.60 -1.13 -17.51
C ASP A 160 8.71 -1.59 -16.04
N ASP A 161 7.91 -2.56 -15.58
CA ASP A 161 7.91 -3.10 -14.19
C ASP A 161 7.91 -2.02 -13.06
N HIS A 162 7.32 -0.87 -13.34
CA HIS A 162 7.27 0.26 -12.39
C HIS A 162 6.66 -0.12 -11.05
N GLN A 163 5.72 -1.05 -11.01
CA GLN A 163 5.03 -1.40 -9.78
C GLN A 163 5.93 -2.23 -8.85
N THR A 164 6.79 -3.08 -9.37
CA THR A 164 7.80 -3.76 -8.56
C THR A 164 8.81 -2.77 -7.99
N ALA A 165 9.29 -1.82 -8.82
CA ALA A 165 10.19 -0.77 -8.36
C ALA A 165 9.57 0.11 -7.27
N ASN A 166 8.29 0.47 -7.37
CA ASN A 166 7.58 1.25 -6.35
C ASN A 166 7.54 0.53 -5.00
N ALA A 167 7.41 -0.80 -4.99
CA ALA A 167 7.31 -1.59 -3.77
C ALA A 167 8.66 -1.79 -3.05
N GLU A 168 9.79 -1.60 -3.75
CA GLU A 168 11.13 -1.97 -3.28
C GLU A 168 11.46 -1.36 -1.91
N GLY A 169 11.19 -0.08 -1.70
CA GLY A 169 11.46 0.59 -0.44
C GLY A 169 10.69 0.01 0.75
N MET A 170 9.43 -0.40 0.54
CA MET A 170 8.65 -1.03 1.60
C MET A 170 9.09 -2.47 1.88
N VAL A 171 9.60 -3.18 0.87
CA VAL A 171 10.12 -4.55 1.04
C VAL A 171 11.46 -4.54 1.77
N THR A 172 12.41 -3.72 1.31
CA THR A 172 13.73 -3.60 1.95
C THR A 172 13.63 -3.05 3.37
N GLY A 173 12.67 -2.18 3.63
CA GLY A 173 12.34 -1.67 4.97
C GLY A 173 11.50 -2.64 5.81
N ALA A 174 11.26 -3.88 5.37
CA ALA A 174 10.46 -4.89 6.06
C ALA A 174 9.02 -4.47 6.39
N ALA A 175 8.45 -3.54 5.62
CA ALA A 175 7.09 -3.05 5.78
C ALA A 175 6.06 -3.79 4.89
N ALA A 176 6.52 -4.42 3.80
CA ALA A 176 5.64 -5.15 2.89
C ALA A 176 6.27 -6.46 2.39
N ASP A 177 5.40 -7.35 1.94
CA ASP A 177 5.75 -8.50 1.09
C ASP A 177 5.36 -8.18 -0.35
N VAL A 178 6.09 -8.72 -1.33
CA VAL A 178 5.72 -8.65 -2.74
C VAL A 178 5.43 -10.03 -3.27
N VAL A 179 4.28 -10.16 -3.92
CA VAL A 179 3.87 -11.36 -4.64
C VAL A 179 3.71 -11.01 -6.11
N PRO A 180 4.61 -11.43 -7.00
CA PRO A 180 4.46 -11.21 -8.43
C PRO A 180 3.12 -11.77 -8.94
N GLU A 181 2.41 -11.02 -9.79
CA GLU A 181 1.08 -11.41 -10.29
C GLU A 181 1.02 -12.83 -10.86
N PRO A 182 2.01 -13.34 -11.64
CA PRO A 182 1.98 -14.72 -12.14
C PRO A 182 2.05 -15.79 -11.04
N LYS A 183 2.49 -15.44 -9.83
CA LYS A 183 2.55 -16.32 -8.66
C LYS A 183 1.40 -16.11 -7.68
N PHE A 184 0.52 -15.15 -7.95
CA PHE A 184 -0.56 -14.78 -7.03
C PHE A 184 -1.74 -15.74 -7.18
N THR A 185 -1.69 -16.84 -6.46
CA THR A 185 -2.74 -17.86 -6.36
C THR A 185 -3.22 -18.00 -4.91
N ALA A 186 -4.35 -18.65 -4.70
CA ALA A 186 -4.88 -18.87 -3.35
C ALA A 186 -3.94 -19.74 -2.51
N GLU A 187 -3.32 -20.75 -3.11
CA GLU A 187 -2.38 -21.67 -2.47
C GLU A 187 -1.10 -20.96 -2.02
N MET A 188 -0.66 -19.95 -2.78
CA MET A 188 0.51 -19.15 -2.43
C MET A 188 0.17 -18.10 -1.37
N LEU A 189 -0.99 -17.44 -1.50
CA LEU A 189 -1.37 -16.36 -0.60
C LEU A 189 -1.76 -16.86 0.79
N ALA A 190 -2.46 -17.99 0.91
CA ALA A 190 -2.99 -18.48 2.18
C ALA A 190 -1.90 -18.71 3.24
N PRO A 191 -0.79 -19.44 2.98
CA PRO A 191 0.26 -19.62 3.97
C PRO A 191 0.95 -18.30 4.33
N LEU A 192 1.20 -17.41 3.36
CA LEU A 192 1.78 -16.10 3.63
C LEU A 192 0.84 -15.26 4.53
N LEU A 193 -0.45 -15.24 4.20
CA LEU A 193 -1.44 -14.52 4.99
C LEU A 193 -1.52 -15.09 6.41
N LEU A 194 -1.57 -16.42 6.55
CA LEU A 194 -1.59 -17.10 7.84
C LEU A 194 -0.38 -16.69 8.69
N GLU A 195 0.82 -16.71 8.13
CA GLU A 195 2.04 -16.30 8.81
C GLU A 195 1.95 -14.86 9.32
N ARG A 196 1.46 -13.93 8.49
CA ARG A 196 1.37 -12.51 8.85
C ARG A 196 0.31 -12.22 9.91
N ILE A 197 -0.86 -12.86 9.83
CA ILE A 197 -1.95 -12.60 10.78
C ILE A 197 -1.80 -13.35 12.11
N SER A 198 -0.95 -14.36 12.19
CA SER A 198 -0.76 -15.17 13.42
C SER A 198 0.13 -14.51 14.47
N ASN A 199 0.79 -13.40 14.14
CA ASN A 199 1.72 -12.73 15.06
C ASN A 199 1.50 -11.22 15.06
N ALA A 200 0.81 -10.73 16.07
CA ALA A 200 0.52 -9.30 16.24
C ALA A 200 1.79 -8.44 16.36
N GLY A 201 2.84 -8.98 16.99
CA GLY A 201 4.12 -8.30 17.15
C GLY A 201 4.79 -8.04 15.80
N VAL A 202 4.75 -9.01 14.90
CA VAL A 202 5.28 -8.85 13.53
C VAL A 202 4.51 -7.78 12.78
N LEU A 203 3.18 -7.79 12.79
CA LEU A 203 2.39 -6.76 12.10
C LEU A 203 2.64 -5.37 12.67
N LYS A 204 2.73 -5.22 14.00
CA LYS A 204 3.06 -3.95 14.65
C LYS A 204 4.46 -3.44 14.26
N ALA A 205 5.45 -4.33 14.20
CA ALA A 205 6.80 -3.97 13.78
C ALA A 205 6.82 -3.50 12.31
N ARG A 206 6.10 -4.21 11.44
CA ARG A 206 5.97 -3.86 10.01
C ARG A 206 5.20 -2.54 9.81
N ALA A 207 4.19 -2.27 10.64
CA ALA A 207 3.47 -1.00 10.63
C ALA A 207 4.39 0.17 11.02
N LYS A 208 5.21 -0.02 12.05
CA LYS A 208 6.23 0.97 12.46
C LYS A 208 7.25 1.20 11.35
N ALA A 209 7.71 0.13 10.69
CA ALA A 209 8.63 0.22 9.55
C ALA A 209 8.01 1.01 8.39
N ALA A 210 6.75 0.72 8.02
CA ALA A 210 6.03 1.50 7.01
C ALA A 210 5.95 2.99 7.39
N TRP A 211 5.58 3.28 8.63
CA TRP A 211 5.50 4.64 9.15
C TRP A 211 6.83 5.40 9.05
N GLN A 212 7.95 4.74 9.32
CA GLN A 212 9.29 5.34 9.23
C GLN A 212 9.71 5.68 7.79
N LEU A 213 9.23 4.90 6.81
CA LEU A 213 9.50 5.12 5.38
C LEU A 213 8.67 6.26 4.78
N GLY A 214 7.48 6.53 5.35
CA GLY A 214 6.55 7.50 4.79
C GLY A 214 7.01 8.95 5.00
N ASN A 215 7.04 9.74 3.91
CA ASN A 215 7.25 11.20 3.98
C ASN A 215 5.92 11.95 3.91
N PRO A 216 5.37 12.44 5.03
CA PRO A 216 4.13 13.21 5.03
C PRO A 216 4.29 14.63 4.49
N ASN A 217 5.53 15.09 4.30
CA ASN A 217 5.86 16.45 3.88
C ASN A 217 6.27 16.53 2.40
N ALA A 218 6.15 15.46 1.62
CA ALA A 218 6.59 15.40 0.22
C ALA A 218 6.09 16.56 -0.65
N ALA A 219 4.87 17.05 -0.43
CA ALA A 219 4.36 18.23 -1.15
C ALA A 219 5.13 19.49 -0.83
N ARG A 220 5.49 19.70 0.44
CA ARG A 220 6.28 20.84 0.90
C ARG A 220 7.71 20.72 0.39
N ASP A 221 8.33 19.57 0.54
CA ASP A 221 9.69 19.31 0.09
C ASP A 221 9.85 19.53 -1.42
N LEU A 222 8.82 19.13 -2.20
CA LEU A 222 8.78 19.38 -3.65
C LEU A 222 8.65 20.89 -3.95
N ALA A 223 7.80 21.60 -3.23
CA ALA A 223 7.65 23.05 -3.39
C ALA A 223 8.94 23.81 -3.03
N ASP A 224 9.58 23.45 -1.93
CA ASP A 224 10.85 24.04 -1.49
C ASP A 224 11.96 23.79 -2.53
N LEU A 225 12.01 22.59 -3.11
CA LEU A 225 12.94 22.27 -4.18
C LEU A 225 12.69 23.10 -5.46
N ALA A 226 11.41 23.33 -5.79
CA ALA A 226 11.03 24.16 -6.93
C ALA A 226 11.43 25.63 -6.73
N GLU A 227 11.19 26.19 -5.55
CA GLU A 227 11.62 27.53 -5.17
C GLU A 227 13.15 27.68 -5.24
N GLN A 228 13.88 26.69 -4.73
CA GLN A 228 15.36 26.66 -4.82
C GLN A 228 15.83 26.59 -6.28
N ALA A 229 15.13 25.84 -7.13
CA ALA A 229 15.46 25.76 -8.56
C ALA A 229 15.25 27.12 -9.25
N ALA A 230 14.18 27.84 -8.88
CA ALA A 230 13.84 29.16 -9.42
C ALA A 230 14.72 30.30 -8.87
N GLY A 231 15.52 30.05 -7.85
CA GLY A 231 16.30 31.10 -7.18
C GLY A 231 15.45 32.02 -6.29
N VAL A 232 14.23 31.61 -5.95
CA VAL A 232 13.32 32.34 -5.06
C VAL A 232 13.60 31.89 -3.63
N THR A 233 14.35 32.68 -2.87
CA THR A 233 14.51 32.47 -1.42
C THR A 233 13.29 33.08 -0.72
N GLY A 234 12.19 32.38 -0.67
CA GLY A 234 11.00 32.83 0.06
C GLY A 234 11.19 32.66 1.56
N LYS A 235 11.23 33.77 2.31
CA LYS A 235 10.84 33.74 3.72
C LYS A 235 9.35 33.39 3.75
N ARG A 236 9.01 32.16 4.11
CA ARG A 236 7.65 31.84 4.57
C ARG A 236 7.62 32.27 6.03
N ASP A 237 6.92 33.33 6.33
CA ASP A 237 6.55 33.65 7.71
C ASP A 237 5.77 32.45 8.28
N ALA A 238 6.12 32.05 9.50
CA ALA A 238 5.65 30.86 10.21
C ALA A 238 4.16 30.94 10.59
#